data_f09e461e8d5e03f62be96bc42d4e2f2b
#
_entry.id   f09e461e8d5e03f62be96bc42d4e2f2b
#
_cell.length_a   1.000
_cell.length_b   1.000
_cell.length_c   1.000
_cell.angle_alpha   90.00
_cell.angle_beta   90.00
_cell.angle_gamma   90.00
#
_symmetry.space_group_name_H-M   'P 1'
#
loop_
_entity.id
_entity.type
_entity.pdbx_description
1 polymer ?
#
loop_
_entity_poly.entity_id
_entity_poly.type
_entity_poly.pdbx_seq_one_letter_code
_entity_poly.pdbx_strand_id
1 'polypeptide(L)'
;LKVSRFVHAETEGRIALIIADHFAELDDEAVHAATLERVGAMPRQGVSSMFTFGRVYGEAWAGLVLSKARVITVTPSTWQRDLLLPKRDCVANHKKTLKAEAETRWGMKMTLDMADALWLAEWSRLKGPWSRGMHAGG
;
A
#
# COMPACT_ATOMS: atom_id res chain seq x y z
N LEU A 1 -14.24 -1.43 -5.57
CA LEU A 1 -12.97 -1.32 -4.82
C LEU A 1 -13.13 -1.97 -3.45
N LYS A 2 -12.41 -3.06 -3.20
CA LYS A 2 -12.40 -3.72 -1.89
C LYS A 2 -11.22 -3.19 -1.08
N VAL A 3 -11.49 -2.47 -0.01
CA VAL A 3 -10.47 -1.97 0.90
C VAL A 3 -10.44 -2.86 2.14
N SER A 4 -9.33 -3.53 2.36
CA SER A 4 -9.08 -4.30 3.57
C SER A 4 -8.14 -3.53 4.48
N ARG A 5 -8.55 -3.31 5.71
CA ARG A 5 -7.72 -2.66 6.73
C ARG A 5 -6.95 -3.71 7.51
N PHE A 6 -5.64 -3.59 7.53
CA PHE A 6 -4.82 -4.32 8.49
C PHE A 6 -4.75 -3.52 9.79
N VAL A 7 -5.50 -3.95 10.77
CA VAL A 7 -5.27 -3.51 12.14
C VAL A 7 -3.99 -4.20 12.61
N HIS A 8 -3.14 -3.53 13.37
CA HIS A 8 -1.97 -4.15 13.99
C HIS A 8 -2.36 -5.50 14.56
N ALA A 9 -1.91 -6.56 13.92
CA ALA A 9 -2.35 -7.88 14.28
C ALA A 9 -1.73 -8.24 15.62
N GLU A 10 -2.57 -8.50 16.57
CA GLU A 10 -2.17 -8.92 17.91
C GLU A 10 -1.44 -10.27 17.92
N THR A 11 -1.61 -11.06 16.86
CA THR A 11 -1.00 -12.38 16.71
C THR A 11 -0.06 -12.43 15.51
N GLU A 12 1.07 -13.07 15.71
CA GLU A 12 2.06 -13.32 14.66
C GLU A 12 1.46 -14.13 13.51
N GLY A 13 1.82 -13.75 12.28
CA GLY A 13 1.35 -14.41 11.06
C GLY A 13 -0.05 -14.01 10.58
N ARG A 14 -0.81 -13.25 11.36
CA ARG A 14 -2.19 -12.88 11.00
C ARG A 14 -2.27 -12.02 9.74
N ILE A 15 -1.31 -11.15 9.52
CA ILE A 15 -1.28 -10.28 8.33
C ILE A 15 -1.11 -11.14 7.07
N ALA A 16 -0.20 -12.11 7.11
CA ALA A 16 -0.01 -13.04 5.99
C ALA A 16 -1.29 -13.81 5.66
N LEU A 17 -2.01 -14.30 6.68
CA LEU A 17 -3.29 -14.99 6.51
C LEU A 17 -4.37 -14.10 5.91
N ILE A 18 -4.51 -12.87 6.39
CA ILE A 18 -5.49 -11.90 5.85
C ILE A 18 -5.20 -11.63 4.37
N ILE A 19 -3.95 -11.47 4.01
CA ILE A 19 -3.54 -11.26 2.61
C ILE A 19 -3.87 -12.51 1.77
N ALA A 20 -3.51 -13.70 2.25
CA ALA A 20 -3.80 -14.94 1.55
C ALA A 20 -5.30 -15.14 1.33
N ASP A 21 -6.12 -14.90 2.35
CA ASP A 21 -7.59 -14.99 2.26
C ASP A 21 -8.15 -13.99 1.25
N HIS A 22 -7.63 -12.77 1.24
CA HIS A 22 -8.04 -11.74 0.28
C HIS A 22 -7.77 -12.18 -1.17
N PHE A 23 -6.57 -12.71 -1.45
CA PHE A 23 -6.24 -13.18 -2.80
C PHE A 23 -6.99 -14.46 -3.18
N ALA A 24 -7.32 -15.32 -2.23
CA ALA A 24 -8.13 -16.52 -2.47
C ALA A 24 -9.57 -16.20 -2.93
N GLU A 25 -10.09 -15.01 -2.60
CA GLU A 25 -11.41 -14.55 -3.05
C GLU A 25 -11.38 -13.94 -4.46
N LEU A 26 -10.20 -13.70 -5.04
CA LEU A 26 -10.08 -13.15 -6.38
C LEU A 26 -10.15 -14.23 -7.43
N ASP A 27 -10.49 -13.85 -8.66
CA ASP A 27 -10.53 -14.75 -9.79
C ASP A 27 -9.15 -15.39 -10.04
N ASP A 28 -9.09 -16.72 -10.10
CA ASP A 28 -7.85 -17.47 -10.32
C ASP A 28 -7.18 -17.16 -11.67
N GLU A 29 -7.96 -16.74 -12.66
CA GLU A 29 -7.44 -16.37 -13.98
C GLU A 29 -6.87 -14.95 -14.02
N ALA A 30 -7.15 -14.12 -13.00
CA ALA A 30 -6.65 -12.77 -12.94
C ALA A 30 -5.17 -12.73 -12.54
N VAL A 31 -4.42 -11.84 -13.16
CA VAL A 31 -3.05 -11.54 -12.71
C VAL A 31 -3.12 -10.73 -11.43
N HIS A 32 -2.75 -11.36 -10.34
CA HIS A 32 -2.69 -10.69 -9.05
C HIS A 32 -1.44 -9.80 -8.99
N ALA A 33 -1.64 -8.54 -8.71
CA ALA A 33 -0.57 -7.58 -8.57
C ALA A 33 -0.71 -6.81 -7.26
N ALA A 34 0.40 -6.51 -6.63
CA ALA A 34 0.43 -5.78 -5.37
C ALA A 34 1.57 -4.76 -5.38
N THR A 35 1.28 -3.60 -4.81
CA THR A 35 2.29 -2.59 -4.55
C THR A 35 2.45 -2.41 -3.06
N LEU A 36 3.67 -2.55 -2.58
CA LEU A 36 4.03 -2.39 -1.19
C LEU A 36 4.88 -1.13 -1.02
N GLU A 37 4.51 -0.29 -0.07
CA GLU A 37 5.32 0.89 0.22
C GLU A 37 6.68 0.47 0.78
N ARG A 38 7.73 0.95 0.12
CA ARG A 38 9.09 0.69 0.57
C ARG A 38 9.44 1.61 1.71
N VAL A 39 9.56 1.05 2.88
CA VAL A 39 9.91 1.73 4.11
C VAL A 39 11.25 1.25 4.61
N GLY A 40 12.01 2.16 5.18
CA GLY A 40 13.32 1.88 5.77
C GLY A 40 13.33 2.18 7.26
N ALA A 41 14.39 1.77 7.92
CA ALA A 41 14.66 2.16 9.28
C ALA A 41 14.80 3.68 9.37
N MET A 42 14.05 4.31 10.28
CA MET A 42 14.12 5.75 10.49
C MET A 42 15.08 6.09 11.64
N PRO A 43 15.96 7.07 11.48
CA PRO A 43 16.75 7.59 12.61
C PRO A 43 15.85 8.01 13.76
N ARG A 44 16.26 7.74 15.00
CA ARG A 44 15.52 8.07 16.23
C ARG A 44 14.26 7.25 16.49
N GLN A 45 13.98 6.23 15.73
CA GLN A 45 12.92 5.28 16.06
C GLN A 45 13.44 4.26 17.07
N GLY A 46 12.63 3.92 18.08
CA GLY A 46 13.02 2.94 19.10
C GLY A 46 13.25 1.54 18.50
N VAL A 47 14.20 0.81 19.06
CA VAL A 47 14.57 -0.55 18.58
C VAL A 47 13.35 -1.49 18.55
N SER A 48 12.53 -1.48 19.59
CA SER A 48 11.32 -2.32 19.68
C SER A 48 10.31 -1.97 18.58
N SER A 49 10.09 -0.68 18.33
CA SER A 49 9.17 -0.23 17.27
C SER A 49 9.68 -0.62 15.88
N MET A 50 10.98 -0.52 15.64
CA MET A 50 11.61 -0.93 14.38
C MET A 50 11.51 -2.42 14.16
N PHE A 51 11.70 -3.22 15.20
CA PHE A 51 11.56 -4.68 15.12
C PHE A 51 10.13 -5.08 14.79
N THR A 52 9.13 -4.53 15.49
CA THR A 52 7.71 -4.77 15.23
C THR A 52 7.34 -4.36 13.81
N PHE A 53 7.79 -3.19 13.38
CA PHE A 53 7.53 -2.68 12.04
C PHE A 53 8.16 -3.60 10.96
N GLY A 54 9.40 -4.01 11.12
CA GLY A 54 10.08 -4.94 10.22
C GLY A 54 9.38 -6.30 10.14
N ARG A 55 8.90 -6.81 11.27
CA ARG A 55 8.12 -8.04 11.33
C ARG A 55 6.82 -7.93 10.53
N VAL A 56 6.04 -6.89 10.76
CA VAL A 56 4.78 -6.62 10.05
C VAL A 56 5.01 -6.48 8.54
N TYR A 57 6.05 -5.76 8.16
CA TYR A 57 6.44 -5.61 6.76
C TYR A 57 6.80 -6.97 6.12
N GLY A 58 7.58 -7.78 6.83
CA GLY A 58 7.96 -9.12 6.37
C GLY A 58 6.77 -10.07 6.24
N GLU A 59 5.82 -10.01 7.17
CA GLU A 59 4.57 -10.78 7.08
C GLU A 59 3.73 -10.38 5.87
N ALA A 60 3.60 -9.08 5.59
CA ALA A 60 2.89 -8.59 4.42
C ALA A 60 3.56 -9.08 3.13
N TRP A 61 4.86 -8.97 3.06
CA TRP A 61 5.64 -9.46 1.93
C TRP A 61 5.46 -10.97 1.71
N ALA A 62 5.61 -11.76 2.78
CA ALA A 62 5.44 -13.21 2.72
C ALA A 62 4.03 -13.61 2.26
N GLY A 63 3.00 -12.96 2.78
CA GLY A 63 1.61 -13.20 2.37
C GLY A 63 1.38 -12.94 0.89
N LEU A 64 1.94 -11.85 0.36
CA LEU A 64 1.85 -11.51 -1.06
C LEU A 64 2.59 -12.52 -1.95
N VAL A 65 3.80 -12.91 -1.57
CA VAL A 65 4.60 -13.90 -2.31
C VAL A 65 3.91 -15.26 -2.33
N LEU A 66 3.42 -15.72 -1.18
CA LEU A 66 2.69 -16.99 -1.07
C LEU A 66 1.37 -16.99 -1.86
N SER A 67 0.76 -15.83 -2.00
CA SER A 67 -0.43 -15.65 -2.85
C SER A 67 -0.11 -15.55 -4.34
N LYS A 68 1.16 -15.74 -4.71
CA LYS A 68 1.66 -15.62 -6.10
C LYS A 68 1.39 -14.25 -6.75
N ALA A 69 1.25 -13.22 -5.94
CA ALA A 69 1.09 -11.86 -6.42
C ALA A 69 2.41 -11.35 -7.03
N ARG A 70 2.30 -10.58 -8.11
CA ARG A 70 3.43 -9.81 -8.63
C ARG A 70 3.62 -8.61 -7.73
N VAL A 71 4.69 -8.59 -6.95
CA VAL A 71 4.96 -7.55 -5.95
C VAL A 71 5.98 -6.57 -6.50
N ILE A 72 5.64 -5.29 -6.41
CA ILE A 72 6.60 -4.20 -6.59
C ILE A 72 6.65 -3.34 -5.34
N THR A 73 7.75 -2.63 -5.15
CA THR A 73 7.88 -1.67 -4.07
C THR A 73 8.10 -0.27 -4.62
N VAL A 74 7.58 0.72 -3.92
CA VAL A 74 7.76 2.12 -4.25
C VAL A 74 7.94 2.94 -2.98
N THR A 75 8.79 3.97 -3.02
CA THR A 75 8.97 4.86 -1.88
C THR A 75 7.84 5.88 -1.77
N PRO A 76 7.53 6.39 -0.56
CA PRO A 76 6.54 7.45 -0.39
C PRO A 76 6.81 8.68 -1.27
N SER A 77 8.05 9.11 -1.34
CA SER A 77 8.44 10.26 -2.16
C SER A 77 8.17 10.05 -3.64
N THR A 78 8.33 8.84 -4.14
CA THR A 78 8.09 8.51 -5.55
C THR A 78 6.61 8.54 -5.89
N TRP A 79 5.77 7.80 -5.18
CA TRP A 79 4.35 7.75 -5.52
C TRP A 79 3.64 9.09 -5.28
N GLN A 80 4.03 9.83 -4.25
CA GLN A 80 3.47 11.17 -3.99
C GLN A 80 3.83 12.16 -5.10
N ARG A 81 5.08 12.16 -5.54
CA ARG A 81 5.54 12.99 -6.66
C ARG A 81 4.81 12.64 -7.96
N ASP A 82 4.75 11.38 -8.29
CA ASP A 82 4.19 10.89 -9.55
C ASP A 82 2.68 11.14 -9.66
N LEU A 83 1.99 11.18 -8.52
CA LEU A 83 0.56 11.53 -8.44
C LEU A 83 0.33 13.03 -8.28
N LEU A 84 1.37 13.84 -8.29
CA LEU A 84 1.30 15.30 -8.13
C LEU A 84 0.62 15.74 -6.82
N LEU A 85 0.80 14.94 -5.77
CA LEU A 85 0.25 15.25 -4.46
C LEU A 85 1.07 16.36 -3.77
N PRO A 86 0.47 17.09 -2.82
CA PRO A 86 1.16 18.13 -2.08
C PRO A 86 2.44 17.63 -1.41
N LYS A 87 3.52 18.40 -1.53
CA LYS A 87 4.80 18.05 -0.89
C LYS A 87 4.71 18.27 0.62
N ARG A 88 5.46 17.46 1.37
CA ARG A 88 5.48 17.52 2.83
C ARG A 88 5.80 18.93 3.36
N ASP A 89 6.73 19.63 2.74
CA ASP A 89 7.19 20.96 3.18
C ASP A 89 6.25 22.11 2.77
N CYS A 90 5.24 21.82 1.94
CA CYS A 90 4.31 22.82 1.41
C CYS A 90 3.00 22.89 2.19
N VAL A 91 2.73 21.98 3.12
CA VAL A 91 1.48 21.89 3.87
C VAL A 91 1.73 21.60 5.35
N ALA A 92 0.94 22.23 6.23
CA ALA A 92 1.13 22.17 7.68
C ALA A 92 0.94 20.75 8.25
N ASN A 93 0.04 19.96 7.70
CA ASN A 93 -0.20 18.57 8.14
C ASN A 93 -0.36 17.68 6.92
N HIS A 94 0.76 17.20 6.41
CA HIS A 94 0.85 16.46 5.18
C HIS A 94 -0.06 15.22 5.14
N LYS A 95 -0.04 14.39 6.19
CA LYS A 95 -0.88 13.18 6.23
C LYS A 95 -2.37 13.49 6.21
N LYS A 96 -2.80 14.50 6.97
CA LYS A 96 -4.20 14.92 6.96
C LYS A 96 -4.60 15.51 5.61
N THR A 97 -3.70 16.23 4.96
CA THR A 97 -3.93 16.78 3.61
C THR A 97 -4.11 15.65 2.60
N LEU A 98 -3.23 14.66 2.58
CA LEU A 98 -3.36 13.51 1.68
C LEU A 98 -4.64 12.73 1.93
N LYS A 99 -5.05 12.60 3.19
CA LYS A 99 -6.32 11.96 3.55
C LYS A 99 -7.52 12.77 3.01
N ALA A 100 -7.54 14.08 3.21
CA ALA A 100 -8.62 14.94 2.72
C ALA A 100 -8.76 14.88 1.19
N GLU A 101 -7.64 14.91 0.48
CA GLU A 101 -7.58 14.71 -0.97
C GLU A 101 -8.16 13.35 -1.38
N ALA A 102 -7.79 12.28 -0.66
CA ALA A 102 -8.33 10.95 -0.91
C ALA A 102 -9.84 10.87 -0.64
N GLU A 103 -10.32 11.43 0.46
CA GLU A 103 -11.75 11.47 0.79
C GLU A 103 -12.55 12.21 -0.29
N THR A 104 -12.01 13.30 -0.82
CA THR A 104 -12.63 14.04 -1.93
C THR A 104 -12.65 13.20 -3.20
N ARG A 105 -11.53 12.57 -3.56
CA ARG A 105 -11.41 11.78 -4.78
C ARG A 105 -12.32 10.56 -4.83
N TRP A 106 -12.41 9.82 -3.72
CA TRP A 106 -13.19 8.58 -3.66
C TRP A 106 -14.56 8.74 -3.01
N GLY A 107 -14.91 9.94 -2.52
CA GLY A 107 -16.24 10.23 -1.98
C GLY A 107 -16.58 9.45 -0.70
N MET A 108 -15.59 9.07 0.10
CA MET A 108 -15.81 8.28 1.31
C MET A 108 -14.90 8.75 2.46
N LYS A 109 -15.38 8.61 3.68
CA LYS A 109 -14.56 8.82 4.88
C LYS A 109 -13.60 7.64 5.08
N MET A 110 -12.36 7.94 5.50
CA MET A 110 -11.34 6.93 5.67
C MET A 110 -10.33 7.28 6.76
N THR A 111 -9.54 6.30 7.17
CA THR A 111 -8.39 6.52 8.05
C THR A 111 -7.19 7.00 7.26
N LEU A 112 -6.14 7.46 7.95
CA LEU A 112 -4.87 7.83 7.31
C LEU A 112 -4.26 6.67 6.53
N ASP A 113 -4.26 5.48 7.13
CA ASP A 113 -3.68 4.28 6.51
C ASP A 113 -4.47 3.84 5.27
N MET A 114 -5.79 3.95 5.30
CA MET A 114 -6.63 3.68 4.12
C MET A 114 -6.35 4.66 3.00
N ALA A 115 -6.16 5.93 3.32
CA ALA A 115 -5.83 6.95 2.32
C ALA A 115 -4.48 6.66 1.64
N ASP A 116 -3.46 6.33 2.42
CA ASP A 116 -2.15 5.95 1.89
C ASP A 116 -2.25 4.71 0.99
N ALA A 117 -3.00 3.69 1.42
CA ALA A 117 -3.21 2.47 0.62
C ALA A 117 -3.95 2.75 -0.70
N LEU A 118 -4.95 3.64 -0.68
CA LEU A 118 -5.69 4.01 -1.90
C LEU A 118 -4.83 4.82 -2.88
N TRP A 119 -4.04 5.76 -2.38
CA TRP A 119 -3.09 6.48 -3.23
C TRP A 119 -2.05 5.56 -3.85
N LEU A 120 -1.57 4.60 -3.07
CA LEU A 120 -0.61 3.61 -3.53
C LEU A 120 -1.22 2.70 -4.62
N ALA A 121 -2.46 2.28 -4.44
CA ALA A 121 -3.20 1.52 -5.44
C ALA A 121 -3.42 2.33 -6.73
N GLU A 122 -3.75 3.60 -6.62
CA GLU A 122 -3.91 4.50 -7.77
C GLU A 122 -2.58 4.72 -8.51
N TRP A 123 -1.50 4.93 -7.79
CA TRP A 123 -0.16 4.99 -8.39
C TRP A 123 0.16 3.69 -9.14
N SER A 124 -0.12 2.56 -8.51
CA SER A 124 0.09 1.23 -9.10
C SER A 124 -0.68 1.07 -10.41
N ARG A 125 -1.94 1.50 -10.43
CA ARG A 125 -2.79 1.47 -11.62
C ARG A 125 -2.27 2.35 -12.75
N LEU A 126 -1.82 3.56 -12.43
CA LEU A 126 -1.42 4.56 -13.42
C LEU A 126 0.04 4.43 -13.87
N LYS A 127 0.93 4.08 -12.96
CA LYS A 127 2.39 4.16 -13.14
C LYS A 127 3.10 2.82 -12.92
N GLY A 128 2.41 1.81 -12.41
CA GLY A 128 2.99 0.49 -12.18
C GLY A 128 3.43 -0.18 -13.50
N PRO A 129 4.31 -1.17 -13.43
CA PRO A 129 4.85 -1.83 -14.65
C PRO A 129 3.78 -2.52 -15.47
N TRP A 130 2.66 -2.90 -14.88
CA TRP A 130 1.51 -3.49 -15.57
C TRP A 130 0.63 -2.47 -16.29
N SER A 131 0.74 -1.18 -16.00
CA SER A 131 -0.01 -0.14 -16.69
C SER A 131 0.29 -0.06 -18.18
N ARG A 132 1.51 -0.42 -18.56
CA ARG A 132 1.95 -0.46 -19.97
C ARG A 132 1.41 -1.66 -20.73
N GLY A 133 1.17 -2.77 -20.05
CA GLY A 133 0.64 -3.99 -20.66
C GLY A 133 -0.84 -3.89 -21.04
N MET A 134 -1.60 -3.04 -20.37
CA MET A 134 -3.02 -2.81 -20.67
C MET A 134 -3.25 -2.04 -21.97
N HIS A 135 -2.23 -1.33 -22.48
CA HIS A 135 -2.30 -0.60 -23.76
C HIS A 135 -1.68 -1.34 -24.94
N ALA A 136 -0.92 -2.42 -24.68
CA ALA A 136 -0.22 -3.17 -25.72
C ALA A 136 -1.09 -4.23 -26.42
N GLY A 137 -2.33 -4.43 -25.98
CA GLY A 137 -3.29 -5.40 -26.53
C GLY A 137 -4.49 -4.81 -27.25
N GLY A 138 -4.42 -3.52 -27.53
CA GLY A 138 -5.49 -2.82 -28.24
C GLY A 138 -5.32 -2.84 -29.74
#